data_18a4e7c3d4ca317ca26286cd00f57aaf
#
_entry.id   18a4e7c3d4ca317ca26286cd00f57aaf
#
_cell.length_a   1.000
_cell.length_b   1.000
_cell.length_c   1.000
_cell.angle_alpha   90.00
_cell.angle_beta   90.00
_cell.angle_gamma   90.00
#
_symmetry.space_group_name_H-M   'P 1'
#
loop_
_entity.id
_entity.type
_entity.pdbx_description
1 polymer ?
#
loop_
_entity_poly.entity_id
_entity_poly.type
_entity_poly.pdbx_seq_one_letter_code
_entity_poly.pdbx_strand_id
1 'polypeptide(L)'
;MSASTNKVLVVGMDGLRFDRLLALDAPVLAALMSTGAYGTSKLPYGEAGTPRTESPGEVVPKTPEPGDGGRVISSRTDSGPGWSSIATGAWPDKHGIIDNGFANPQFQKFPDFLTRAKNARPDLTTAAFFSWAALAEHGAFGAAIDHRFVRDGYAITWSAADEQVAAAAERYLAETGPDVAFVYLGDTDEVAHDLGPFCPAYAAALQAQDAYLGRLLDAVRARPSYPEERWTVLVTTDHGHVDEGGHGGTSDEERTVFVIANRLGDDLGGRALDGPRLVDVGPTALAALGVTVDPAWDLDGTPLNFFITR
;
A
#
# COMPACT_ATOMS: atom_id res chain seq x y z
N MET A 1 0.32 1.72 34.93
CA MET A 1 1.00 1.48 33.64
C MET A 1 0.54 2.58 32.72
N SER A 2 1.43 3.34 32.11
CA SER A 2 1.05 4.30 31.04
C SER A 2 0.38 3.51 29.91
N ALA A 3 -0.68 4.06 29.31
CA ALA A 3 -1.28 3.45 28.12
C ALA A 3 -0.24 3.49 26.99
N SER A 4 0.00 2.35 26.33
CA SER A 4 0.94 2.30 25.22
C SER A 4 0.43 3.14 24.05
N THR A 5 1.36 3.85 23.38
CA THR A 5 1.05 4.70 22.22
C THR A 5 0.94 3.84 20.96
N ASN A 6 -0.21 3.88 20.30
CA ASN A 6 -0.39 3.20 19.01
C ASN A 6 0.36 3.93 17.90
N LYS A 7 1.10 3.19 17.09
CA LYS A 7 1.84 3.67 15.93
C LYS A 7 1.64 2.77 14.73
N VAL A 8 1.74 3.32 13.51
CA VAL A 8 1.49 2.58 12.28
C VAL A 8 2.59 2.86 11.25
N LEU A 9 3.10 1.80 10.63
CA LEU A 9 3.95 1.87 9.45
C LEU A 9 3.24 1.13 8.31
N VAL A 10 2.96 1.83 7.22
CA VAL A 10 2.45 1.24 5.98
C VAL A 10 3.57 1.27 4.95
N VAL A 11 3.88 0.11 4.36
CA VAL A 11 4.90 -0.02 3.31
C VAL A 11 4.24 -0.54 2.04
N GLY A 12 4.38 0.22 0.98
CA GLY A 12 3.93 -0.13 -0.36
C GLY A 12 5.11 -0.58 -1.21
N MET A 13 4.99 -1.76 -1.83
CA MET A 13 5.94 -2.30 -2.79
C MET A 13 5.23 -2.44 -4.13
N ASP A 14 5.53 -1.53 -5.06
CA ASP A 14 4.83 -1.41 -6.35
C ASP A 14 5.07 -2.66 -7.22
N GLY A 15 4.00 -3.13 -7.86
CA GLY A 15 4.06 -4.23 -8.81
C GLY A 15 4.55 -5.57 -8.23
N LEU A 16 4.58 -5.71 -6.90
CA LEU A 16 5.08 -6.93 -6.27
C LEU A 16 4.06 -8.06 -6.36
N ARG A 17 4.37 -9.09 -7.14
CA ARG A 17 3.55 -10.28 -7.27
C ARG A 17 3.65 -11.18 -6.03
N PHE A 18 2.50 -11.62 -5.53
CA PHE A 18 2.44 -12.45 -4.33
C PHE A 18 3.06 -13.85 -4.51
N ASP A 19 2.90 -14.47 -5.68
CA ASP A 19 3.55 -15.76 -6.00
C ASP A 19 5.07 -15.64 -6.04
N ARG A 20 5.61 -14.49 -6.47
CA ARG A 20 7.04 -14.22 -6.46
C ARG A 20 7.56 -13.97 -5.05
N LEU A 21 6.79 -13.24 -4.22
CA LEU A 21 7.07 -13.09 -2.79
C LEU A 21 7.22 -14.45 -2.09
N LEU A 22 6.33 -15.41 -2.39
CA LEU A 22 6.38 -16.74 -1.80
C LEU A 22 7.53 -17.62 -2.33
N ALA A 23 7.98 -17.38 -3.56
CA ALA A 23 8.99 -18.20 -4.23
C ALA A 23 10.42 -17.72 -4.05
N LEU A 24 10.60 -16.43 -3.72
CA LEU A 24 11.92 -15.79 -3.59
C LEU A 24 12.33 -15.64 -2.13
N ASP A 25 13.63 -15.41 -1.91
CA ASP A 25 14.18 -15.17 -0.57
C ASP A 25 13.85 -13.75 -0.10
N ALA A 26 12.87 -13.63 0.78
CA ALA A 26 12.39 -12.40 1.39
C ALA A 26 12.12 -12.64 2.90
N PRO A 27 13.17 -12.79 3.70
CA PRO A 27 13.05 -13.26 5.08
C PRO A 27 12.28 -12.33 6.00
N VAL A 28 12.30 -11.01 5.77
CA VAL A 28 11.58 -10.04 6.60
C VAL A 28 10.07 -10.13 6.34
N LEU A 29 9.66 -10.15 5.06
CA LEU A 29 8.27 -10.35 4.67
C LEU A 29 7.74 -11.70 5.16
N ALA A 30 8.54 -12.77 5.01
CA ALA A 30 8.20 -14.10 5.50
C ALA A 30 8.00 -14.12 7.03
N ALA A 31 8.85 -13.41 7.78
CA ALA A 31 8.71 -13.27 9.24
C ALA A 31 7.45 -12.50 9.62
N LEU A 32 7.14 -11.39 8.93
CA LEU A 32 5.90 -10.64 9.16
C LEU A 32 4.66 -11.48 8.86
N MET A 33 4.68 -12.27 7.78
CA MET A 33 3.59 -13.19 7.45
C MET A 33 3.43 -14.28 8.51
N SER A 34 4.52 -14.92 8.94
CA SER A 34 4.47 -16.05 9.87
C SER A 34 3.98 -15.67 11.27
N THR A 35 4.26 -14.45 11.73
CA THR A 35 3.85 -13.95 13.05
C THR A 35 2.61 -13.04 12.99
N GLY A 36 2.22 -12.58 11.82
CA GLY A 36 1.08 -11.70 11.59
C GLY A 36 -0.12 -12.40 10.97
N ALA A 37 -0.83 -11.64 10.16
CA ALA A 37 -1.93 -12.10 9.34
C ALA A 37 -1.72 -11.62 7.89
N TYR A 38 -2.12 -12.41 6.90
CA TYR A 38 -1.99 -12.02 5.51
C TYR A 38 -3.06 -12.68 4.63
N GLY A 39 -3.30 -12.11 3.48
CA GLY A 39 -4.21 -12.66 2.50
C GLY A 39 -4.09 -11.94 1.16
N THR A 40 -4.76 -12.49 0.17
CA THR A 40 -4.82 -11.95 -1.18
C THR A 40 -6.26 -11.65 -1.59
N SER A 41 -6.41 -10.73 -2.53
CA SER A 41 -7.66 -10.50 -3.25
C SER A 41 -7.36 -10.12 -4.69
N LYS A 42 -8.40 -9.91 -5.48
CA LYS A 42 -8.26 -9.39 -6.84
C LYS A 42 -8.83 -7.98 -6.91
N LEU A 43 -8.15 -7.11 -7.64
CA LEU A 43 -8.71 -5.82 -8.01
C LEU A 43 -10.06 -6.02 -8.70
N PRO A 44 -11.08 -5.22 -8.34
CA PRO A 44 -12.38 -5.32 -8.98
C PRO A 44 -12.25 -4.96 -10.46
N TYR A 45 -12.90 -5.75 -11.30
CA TYR A 45 -12.98 -5.52 -12.72
C TYR A 45 -14.40 -5.77 -13.21
N GLY A 46 -15.10 -4.71 -13.57
CA GLY A 46 -16.44 -4.77 -14.09
C GLY A 46 -16.66 -3.75 -15.20
N GLU A 47 -17.76 -3.88 -15.95
CA GLU A 47 -18.17 -2.85 -16.89
C GLU A 47 -18.63 -1.61 -16.11
N ALA A 48 -17.70 -0.74 -15.78
CA ALA A 48 -18.06 0.63 -15.41
C ALA A 48 -18.31 1.40 -16.69
N GLY A 49 -19.31 2.26 -16.74
CA GLY A 49 -19.70 3.03 -17.93
C GLY A 49 -18.66 4.04 -18.44
N THR A 50 -17.39 3.75 -18.33
CA THR A 50 -16.29 4.50 -18.93
C THR A 50 -15.93 3.92 -20.28
N PRO A 51 -15.77 4.75 -21.33
CA PRO A 51 -15.33 4.28 -22.64
C PRO A 51 -13.94 3.63 -22.51
N ARG A 52 -13.87 2.33 -22.76
CA ARG A 52 -12.59 1.64 -22.92
C ARG A 52 -12.08 1.90 -24.33
N THR A 53 -10.83 2.27 -24.46
CA THR A 53 -10.09 2.06 -25.69
C THR A 53 -9.72 0.58 -25.74
N GLU A 54 -10.48 -0.18 -26.53
CA GLU A 54 -10.22 -1.62 -26.72
C GLU A 54 -8.85 -1.82 -27.35
N SER A 55 -7.98 -2.54 -26.66
CA SER A 55 -6.77 -3.07 -27.29
C SER A 55 -7.17 -4.29 -28.16
N PRO A 56 -6.65 -4.42 -29.39
CA PRO A 56 -7.01 -5.55 -30.24
C PRO A 56 -6.63 -6.89 -29.61
N GLY A 57 -7.64 -7.71 -29.30
CA GLY A 57 -7.45 -9.05 -28.75
C GLY A 57 -7.89 -9.24 -27.28
N GLU A 58 -8.31 -8.20 -26.60
CA GLU A 58 -8.75 -8.29 -25.21
C GLU A 58 -10.16 -8.93 -25.11
N VAL A 59 -10.27 -10.00 -24.32
CA VAL A 59 -11.57 -10.62 -23.99
C VAL A 59 -12.15 -9.94 -22.76
N VAL A 60 -13.09 -9.05 -22.97
CA VAL A 60 -13.81 -8.39 -21.87
C VAL A 60 -14.81 -9.36 -21.26
N PRO A 61 -14.79 -9.62 -19.92
CA PRO A 61 -15.85 -10.38 -19.27
C PRO A 61 -17.21 -9.73 -19.49
N LYS A 62 -18.20 -10.53 -19.88
CA LYS A 62 -19.57 -10.04 -20.15
C LYS A 62 -20.43 -9.81 -18.91
N THR A 63 -19.95 -10.25 -17.75
CA THR A 63 -20.67 -10.10 -16.46
C THR A 63 -19.88 -9.23 -15.51
N PRO A 64 -20.46 -8.13 -14.99
CA PRO A 64 -19.82 -7.32 -13.97
C PRO A 64 -19.57 -8.14 -12.71
N GLU A 65 -18.43 -7.95 -12.07
CA GLU A 65 -18.20 -8.40 -10.70
C GLU A 65 -19.21 -7.65 -9.79
N PRO A 66 -19.93 -8.32 -8.89
CA PRO A 66 -20.88 -7.66 -8.00
C PRO A 66 -20.15 -6.77 -7.01
N GLY A 67 -20.26 -5.46 -7.20
CA GLY A 67 -19.87 -4.46 -6.21
C GLY A 67 -20.97 -4.27 -5.15
N ASP A 68 -20.64 -3.63 -4.03
CA ASP A 68 -21.58 -3.30 -2.97
C ASP A 68 -22.78 -2.51 -3.50
N GLY A 69 -23.99 -2.95 -3.17
CA GLY A 69 -25.23 -2.24 -3.49
C GLY A 69 -25.59 -2.17 -4.98
N GLY A 70 -25.07 -3.05 -5.83
CA GLY A 70 -25.32 -3.05 -7.27
C GLY A 70 -24.51 -2.03 -8.07
N ARG A 71 -23.55 -1.33 -7.42
CA ARG A 71 -22.58 -0.44 -8.05
C ARG A 71 -21.52 -1.30 -8.78
N VAL A 72 -21.24 -0.96 -10.03
CA VAL A 72 -20.16 -1.58 -10.79
C VAL A 72 -18.85 -0.85 -10.47
N ILE A 73 -17.86 -1.59 -10.00
CA ILE A 73 -16.54 -1.05 -9.63
C ILE A 73 -15.51 -1.65 -10.57
N SER A 74 -14.63 -0.82 -11.08
CA SER A 74 -13.48 -1.23 -11.87
C SER A 74 -12.24 -0.46 -11.41
N SER A 75 -11.16 -1.19 -11.15
CA SER A 75 -9.84 -0.62 -10.93
C SER A 75 -8.90 -1.20 -11.96
N ARG A 76 -8.28 -0.35 -12.75
CA ARG A 76 -7.19 -0.78 -13.62
C ARG A 76 -6.00 -1.20 -12.76
N THR A 77 -5.21 -2.09 -13.32
CA THR A 77 -3.94 -2.55 -12.74
C THR A 77 -2.81 -1.55 -13.03
N ASP A 78 -3.10 -0.26 -12.80
CA ASP A 78 -2.16 0.86 -12.93
C ASP A 78 -1.87 1.44 -11.54
N SER A 79 -0.65 1.96 -11.32
CA SER A 79 -0.18 2.44 -10.02
C SER A 79 -0.98 3.64 -9.50
N GLY A 80 -1.39 4.57 -10.38
CA GLY A 80 -2.21 5.72 -9.98
C GLY A 80 -3.52 5.34 -9.30
N PRO A 81 -4.40 4.53 -9.93
CA PRO A 81 -5.62 3.99 -9.31
C PRO A 81 -5.34 3.14 -8.07
N GLY A 82 -4.36 2.25 -8.13
CA GLY A 82 -4.03 1.35 -7.02
C GLY A 82 -3.61 2.10 -5.77
N TRP A 83 -2.59 2.95 -5.87
CA TRP A 83 -2.11 3.75 -4.73
C TRP A 83 -3.13 4.77 -4.24
N SER A 84 -3.94 5.36 -5.15
CA SER A 84 -5.03 6.23 -4.73
C SER A 84 -6.10 5.47 -3.94
N SER A 85 -6.39 4.22 -4.31
CA SER A 85 -7.32 3.36 -3.57
C SER A 85 -6.78 3.00 -2.17
N ILE A 86 -5.48 2.69 -2.07
CA ILE A 86 -4.80 2.43 -0.79
C ILE A 86 -4.83 3.69 0.09
N ALA A 87 -4.49 4.84 -0.48
CA ALA A 87 -4.42 6.11 0.24
C ALA A 87 -5.78 6.56 0.77
N THR A 88 -6.81 6.50 -0.07
CA THR A 88 -8.13 7.10 0.23
C THR A 88 -9.09 6.16 0.94
N GLY A 89 -8.92 4.84 0.81
CA GLY A 89 -9.90 3.84 1.24
C GLY A 89 -11.16 3.77 0.35
N ALA A 90 -11.08 4.30 -0.87
CA ALA A 90 -12.17 4.34 -1.83
C ALA A 90 -11.69 3.84 -3.20
N TRP A 91 -12.60 3.34 -4.04
CA TRP A 91 -12.29 2.88 -5.39
C TRP A 91 -12.27 4.02 -6.43
N PRO A 92 -11.74 3.79 -7.65
CA PRO A 92 -11.57 4.80 -8.70
C PRO A 92 -12.81 5.61 -9.05
N ASP A 93 -14.00 5.02 -9.01
CA ASP A 93 -15.27 5.72 -9.26
C ASP A 93 -15.62 6.78 -8.20
N LYS A 94 -14.98 6.72 -7.01
CA LYS A 94 -15.11 7.71 -5.94
C LYS A 94 -13.94 8.69 -5.91
N HIS A 95 -12.69 8.20 -5.92
CA HIS A 95 -11.53 9.10 -5.84
C HIS A 95 -11.13 9.71 -7.19
N GLY A 96 -11.70 9.23 -8.31
CA GLY A 96 -11.58 9.84 -9.64
C GLY A 96 -10.33 9.51 -10.42
N ILE A 97 -9.40 8.72 -9.89
CA ILE A 97 -8.15 8.33 -10.57
C ILE A 97 -8.36 6.98 -11.26
N ILE A 98 -8.27 6.99 -12.58
CA ILE A 98 -8.51 5.82 -13.43
C ILE A 98 -7.25 5.33 -14.17
N ASP A 99 -6.18 6.12 -14.17
CA ASP A 99 -4.89 5.83 -14.77
C ASP A 99 -3.78 6.68 -14.13
N ASN A 100 -2.52 6.53 -14.61
CA ASN A 100 -1.37 7.25 -14.11
C ASN A 100 -1.33 8.75 -14.50
N GLY A 101 -2.31 9.24 -15.25
CA GLY A 101 -2.44 10.65 -15.59
C GLY A 101 -3.05 11.51 -14.48
N PHE A 102 -3.61 10.91 -13.43
CA PHE A 102 -4.24 11.59 -12.29
C PHE A 102 -5.26 12.66 -12.67
N ALA A 103 -6.00 12.44 -13.76
CA ALA A 103 -7.04 13.37 -14.19
C ALA A 103 -8.23 13.34 -13.23
N ASN A 104 -8.81 14.54 -12.95
CA ASN A 104 -10.03 14.72 -12.17
C ASN A 104 -10.03 14.13 -10.73
N PRO A 105 -8.98 14.33 -9.93
CA PRO A 105 -8.89 13.79 -8.58
C PRO A 105 -9.99 14.34 -7.67
N GLN A 106 -10.56 13.48 -6.84
CA GLN A 106 -11.54 13.84 -5.81
C GLN A 106 -10.91 13.76 -4.40
N PHE A 107 -9.63 14.04 -4.27
CA PHE A 107 -8.88 13.94 -3.01
C PHE A 107 -9.34 14.93 -1.94
N GLN A 108 -10.03 16.00 -2.30
CA GLN A 108 -10.67 16.88 -1.31
C GLN A 108 -11.83 16.17 -0.57
N LYS A 109 -12.60 15.34 -1.30
CA LYS A 109 -13.69 14.54 -0.73
C LYS A 109 -13.16 13.25 -0.10
N PHE A 110 -12.18 12.65 -0.74
CA PHE A 110 -11.52 11.41 -0.31
C PHE A 110 -10.03 11.65 -0.04
N PRO A 111 -9.68 12.38 1.03
CA PRO A 111 -8.28 12.58 1.39
C PRO A 111 -7.64 11.27 1.86
N ASP A 112 -6.32 11.20 1.72
CA ASP A 112 -5.51 10.07 2.17
C ASP A 112 -5.63 9.82 3.69
N PHE A 113 -5.30 8.60 4.12
CA PHE A 113 -5.43 8.19 5.52
C PHE A 113 -4.51 8.96 6.48
N LEU A 114 -3.34 9.47 6.03
CA LEU A 114 -2.47 10.32 6.86
C LEU A 114 -3.13 11.68 7.11
N THR A 115 -3.68 12.28 6.08
CA THR A 115 -4.48 13.51 6.17
C THR A 115 -5.71 13.31 7.04
N ARG A 116 -6.42 12.17 6.92
CA ARG A 116 -7.57 11.84 7.79
C ARG A 116 -7.15 11.67 9.25
N ALA A 117 -6.03 10.98 9.50
CA ALA A 117 -5.48 10.84 10.85
C ALA A 117 -5.20 12.21 11.48
N LYS A 118 -4.52 13.09 10.73
CA LYS A 118 -4.20 14.46 11.18
C LYS A 118 -5.44 15.30 11.41
N ASN A 119 -6.45 15.22 10.57
CA ASN A 119 -7.70 15.95 10.72
C ASN A 119 -8.52 15.46 11.94
N ALA A 120 -8.54 14.16 12.19
CA ALA A 120 -9.23 13.58 13.34
C ALA A 120 -8.48 13.80 14.66
N ARG A 121 -7.17 13.78 14.62
CA ARG A 121 -6.26 13.91 15.75
C ARG A 121 -5.09 14.83 15.36
N PRO A 122 -5.24 16.17 15.53
CA PRO A 122 -4.19 17.14 15.16
C PRO A 122 -2.86 16.99 15.93
N ASP A 123 -2.89 16.28 17.06
CA ASP A 123 -1.72 15.92 17.86
C ASP A 123 -0.85 14.82 17.23
N LEU A 124 -1.40 14.00 16.33
CA LEU A 124 -0.65 12.97 15.65
C LEU A 124 0.39 13.55 14.70
N THR A 125 1.54 12.90 14.66
CA THR A 125 2.61 13.19 13.69
C THR A 125 2.54 12.21 12.52
N THR A 126 2.58 12.74 11.30
CA THR A 126 2.40 12.00 10.05
C THR A 126 3.61 12.14 9.15
N ALA A 127 4.01 11.06 8.46
CA ALA A 127 5.13 11.10 7.53
C ALA A 127 4.85 10.27 6.27
N ALA A 128 5.43 10.68 5.13
CA ALA A 128 5.34 9.94 3.88
C ALA A 128 6.66 10.04 3.09
N PHE A 129 7.06 8.93 2.49
CA PHE A 129 8.32 8.76 1.77
C PHE A 129 8.03 8.07 0.45
N PHE A 130 8.48 8.65 -0.67
CA PHE A 130 8.11 8.16 -2.01
C PHE A 130 9.32 8.08 -2.93
N SER A 131 9.46 6.95 -3.62
CA SER A 131 10.34 6.84 -4.78
C SER A 131 9.61 7.15 -6.11
N TRP A 132 8.30 7.48 -6.05
CA TRP A 132 7.52 8.00 -7.17
C TRP A 132 6.91 9.35 -6.83
N ALA A 133 7.40 10.41 -7.50
CA ALA A 133 7.02 11.79 -7.20
C ALA A 133 5.53 12.07 -7.44
N ALA A 134 4.91 11.38 -8.41
CA ALA A 134 3.52 11.60 -8.79
C ALA A 134 2.53 11.49 -7.61
N LEU A 135 2.78 10.60 -6.64
CA LEU A 135 1.91 10.44 -5.46
C LEU A 135 1.83 11.71 -4.62
N ALA A 136 2.93 12.46 -4.52
CA ALA A 136 2.97 13.73 -3.82
C ALA A 136 2.54 14.91 -4.70
N GLU A 137 2.94 14.92 -5.98
CA GLU A 137 2.70 16.02 -6.91
C GLU A 137 1.22 16.14 -7.29
N HIS A 138 0.54 15.01 -7.51
CA HIS A 138 -0.88 14.97 -7.81
C HIS A 138 -1.79 14.95 -6.57
N GLY A 139 -1.20 14.89 -5.38
CA GLY A 139 -1.93 15.01 -4.12
C GLY A 139 -2.67 13.75 -3.67
N ALA A 140 -2.30 12.56 -4.21
CA ALA A 140 -2.79 11.29 -3.68
C ALA A 140 -2.44 11.14 -2.19
N PHE A 141 -1.28 11.71 -1.80
CA PHE A 141 -0.91 11.97 -0.43
C PHE A 141 -0.77 13.48 -0.23
N GLY A 142 -1.68 14.05 0.56
CA GLY A 142 -1.94 15.48 0.62
C GLY A 142 -0.88 16.32 1.33
N ALA A 143 -1.06 17.65 1.25
CA ALA A 143 -0.14 18.61 1.83
C ALA A 143 -0.23 18.73 3.36
N ALA A 144 -1.25 18.14 4.00
CA ALA A 144 -1.43 18.17 5.45
C ALA A 144 -0.49 17.23 6.22
N ILE A 145 0.26 16.38 5.50
CA ILE A 145 1.25 15.47 6.07
C ILE A 145 2.44 16.28 6.62
N ASP A 146 2.81 16.06 7.88
CA ASP A 146 3.83 16.86 8.58
C ASP A 146 5.23 16.72 7.96
N HIS A 147 5.58 15.52 7.48
CA HIS A 147 6.87 15.29 6.82
C HIS A 147 6.67 14.52 5.53
N ARG A 148 7.23 15.05 4.43
CA ARG A 148 7.27 14.36 3.12
C ARG A 148 8.69 14.35 2.58
N PHE A 149 9.13 13.19 2.12
CA PHE A 149 10.41 13.01 1.44
C PHE A 149 10.18 12.32 0.10
N VAL A 150 10.71 12.90 -0.97
CA VAL A 150 10.55 12.39 -2.34
C VAL A 150 11.93 12.23 -2.97
N ARG A 151 12.14 11.07 -3.60
CA ARG A 151 13.24 10.80 -4.53
C ARG A 151 12.66 10.08 -5.72
N ASP A 152 12.54 10.79 -6.83
CA ASP A 152 11.88 10.25 -8.00
C ASP A 152 12.79 9.28 -8.75
N GLY A 153 12.31 8.04 -8.95
CA GLY A 153 13.02 6.99 -9.67
C GLY A 153 13.33 7.36 -11.11
N TYR A 154 12.44 8.10 -11.76
CA TYR A 154 12.67 8.60 -13.12
C TYR A 154 13.77 9.67 -13.21
N ALA A 155 14.04 10.37 -12.10
CA ALA A 155 15.09 11.41 -12.09
C ALA A 155 16.49 10.84 -11.85
N ILE A 156 16.60 9.66 -11.22
CA ILE A 156 17.90 9.01 -10.91
C ILE A 156 17.90 7.57 -11.41
N THR A 157 17.60 6.60 -10.57
CA THR A 157 17.23 5.22 -10.91
C THR A 157 16.30 4.73 -9.82
N TRP A 158 15.42 3.79 -10.12
CA TRP A 158 14.45 3.29 -9.14
C TRP A 158 15.12 2.63 -7.94
N SER A 159 16.14 1.79 -8.16
CA SER A 159 16.93 1.18 -7.09
C SER A 159 17.61 2.23 -6.19
N ALA A 160 18.20 3.29 -6.76
CA ALA A 160 18.81 4.36 -5.98
C ALA A 160 17.77 5.23 -5.26
N ALA A 161 16.61 5.42 -5.87
CA ALA A 161 15.50 6.16 -5.26
C ALA A 161 14.94 5.40 -4.05
N ASP A 162 14.68 4.10 -4.21
CA ASP A 162 14.20 3.24 -3.13
C ASP A 162 15.19 3.21 -1.95
N GLU A 163 16.49 3.10 -2.22
CA GLU A 163 17.51 3.15 -1.15
C GLU A 163 17.48 4.48 -0.40
N GLN A 164 17.43 5.61 -1.13
CA GLN A 164 17.41 6.95 -0.49
C GLN A 164 16.12 7.18 0.29
N VAL A 165 14.99 6.69 -0.22
CA VAL A 165 13.69 6.73 0.46
C VAL A 165 13.74 5.89 1.74
N ALA A 166 14.21 4.66 1.64
CA ALA A 166 14.36 3.77 2.79
C ALA A 166 15.31 4.36 3.86
N ALA A 167 16.46 4.91 3.47
CA ALA A 167 17.40 5.55 4.39
C ALA A 167 16.82 6.80 5.07
N ALA A 168 16.03 7.60 4.34
CA ALA A 168 15.36 8.76 4.92
C ALA A 168 14.27 8.34 5.92
N ALA A 169 13.47 7.34 5.56
CA ALA A 169 12.43 6.79 6.41
C ALA A 169 13.02 6.14 7.68
N GLU A 170 14.07 5.31 7.54
CA GLU A 170 14.80 4.71 8.64
C GLU A 170 15.26 5.74 9.67
N ARG A 171 15.94 6.79 9.21
CA ARG A 171 16.40 7.87 10.09
C ARG A 171 15.22 8.58 10.77
N TYR A 172 14.18 8.92 10.03
CA TYR A 172 13.03 9.62 10.57
C TYR A 172 12.24 8.76 11.59
N LEU A 173 12.09 7.47 11.32
CA LEU A 173 11.50 6.51 12.26
C LEU A 173 12.31 6.42 13.55
N ALA A 174 13.66 6.34 13.46
CA ALA A 174 14.53 6.25 14.62
C ALA A 174 14.51 7.53 15.47
N GLU A 175 14.67 8.70 14.83
CA GLU A 175 14.91 9.99 15.51
C GLU A 175 13.60 10.65 15.94
N THR A 176 12.59 10.71 15.07
CA THR A 176 11.32 11.40 15.30
C THR A 176 10.23 10.43 15.76
N GLY A 177 10.09 9.29 15.07
CA GLY A 177 9.08 8.28 15.36
C GLY A 177 7.67 8.79 15.19
N PRO A 178 7.24 9.04 13.96
CA PRO A 178 5.89 9.52 13.68
C PRO A 178 4.84 8.55 14.22
N ASP A 179 3.62 9.02 14.44
CA ASP A 179 2.52 8.14 14.86
C ASP A 179 2.02 7.29 13.71
N VAL A 180 2.11 7.82 12.49
CA VAL A 180 1.83 7.05 11.27
C VAL A 180 2.76 7.47 10.15
N ALA A 181 3.32 6.47 9.46
CA ALA A 181 4.16 6.66 8.28
C ALA A 181 3.69 5.80 7.11
N PHE A 182 3.88 6.32 5.90
CA PHE A 182 3.78 5.60 4.64
C PHE A 182 5.13 5.63 3.91
N VAL A 183 5.57 4.48 3.43
CA VAL A 183 6.81 4.34 2.63
C VAL A 183 6.46 3.61 1.33
N TYR A 184 6.78 4.22 0.20
CA TYR A 184 6.57 3.66 -1.13
C TYR A 184 7.91 3.32 -1.77
N LEU A 185 8.02 2.10 -2.29
CA LEU A 185 9.18 1.54 -3.00
C LEU A 185 8.73 1.04 -4.38
N GLY A 186 9.40 1.47 -5.46
CA GLY A 186 8.94 1.25 -6.82
C GLY A 186 9.82 0.34 -7.70
N ASP A 187 10.99 -0.09 -7.23
CA ASP A 187 11.98 -0.78 -8.08
C ASP A 187 11.50 -2.15 -8.63
N THR A 188 10.66 -2.88 -7.87
CA THR A 188 10.07 -4.13 -8.33
C THR A 188 9.17 -3.95 -9.55
N ASP A 189 8.36 -2.92 -9.57
CA ASP A 189 7.48 -2.59 -10.68
C ASP A 189 8.28 -2.23 -11.93
N GLU A 190 9.21 -1.29 -11.79
CA GLU A 190 10.00 -0.79 -12.91
C GLU A 190 10.81 -1.90 -13.59
N VAL A 191 11.44 -2.78 -12.80
CA VAL A 191 12.16 -3.93 -13.34
C VAL A 191 11.21 -4.89 -14.08
N ALA A 192 10.01 -5.08 -13.57
CA ALA A 192 9.05 -5.99 -14.17
C ALA A 192 8.41 -5.43 -15.47
N HIS A 193 8.39 -4.12 -15.68
CA HIS A 193 7.89 -3.51 -16.92
C HIS A 193 8.59 -4.09 -18.15
N ASP A 194 9.92 -4.16 -18.13
CA ASP A 194 10.72 -4.53 -19.29
C ASP A 194 11.14 -6.01 -19.30
N LEU A 195 11.35 -6.59 -18.10
CA LEU A 195 12.03 -7.87 -17.94
C LEU A 195 11.12 -8.98 -17.37
N GLY A 196 9.93 -8.62 -16.92
CA GLY A 196 8.99 -9.51 -16.27
C GLY A 196 9.40 -9.94 -14.85
N PRO A 197 8.47 -10.48 -14.07
CA PRO A 197 8.67 -10.81 -12.65
C PRO A 197 9.51 -12.10 -12.43
N PHE A 198 9.91 -12.80 -13.49
CA PHE A 198 10.72 -14.02 -13.39
C PHE A 198 12.21 -13.79 -13.67
N CYS A 199 12.63 -12.55 -13.96
CA CYS A 199 14.02 -12.24 -14.22
C CYS A 199 14.84 -12.14 -12.91
N PRO A 200 16.17 -12.35 -12.95
CA PRO A 200 17.04 -12.20 -11.78
C PRO A 200 17.04 -10.77 -11.19
N ALA A 201 16.83 -9.75 -12.02
CA ALA A 201 16.79 -8.35 -11.57
C ALA A 201 15.57 -8.09 -10.67
N TYR A 202 14.40 -8.68 -10.99
CA TYR A 202 13.21 -8.60 -10.15
C TYR A 202 13.45 -9.26 -8.77
N ALA A 203 14.09 -10.43 -8.76
CA ALA A 203 14.46 -11.08 -7.51
C ALA A 203 15.40 -10.20 -6.67
N ALA A 204 16.38 -9.54 -7.30
CA ALA A 204 17.29 -8.63 -6.62
C ALA A 204 16.57 -7.37 -6.08
N ALA A 205 15.63 -6.79 -6.84
CA ALA A 205 14.82 -5.65 -6.40
C ALA A 205 13.96 -6.03 -5.18
N LEU A 206 13.26 -7.17 -5.23
CA LEU A 206 12.50 -7.68 -4.07
C LEU A 206 13.38 -7.89 -2.84
N GLN A 207 14.54 -8.53 -2.99
CA GLN A 207 15.47 -8.76 -1.88
C GLN A 207 15.99 -7.45 -1.29
N ALA A 208 16.25 -6.44 -2.12
CA ALA A 208 16.63 -5.11 -1.65
C ALA A 208 15.49 -4.44 -0.86
N GLN A 209 14.26 -4.47 -1.38
CA GLN A 209 13.09 -3.90 -0.70
C GLN A 209 12.76 -4.65 0.61
N ASP A 210 12.93 -5.97 0.65
CA ASP A 210 12.81 -6.76 1.89
C ASP A 210 13.86 -6.34 2.93
N ALA A 211 15.10 -6.13 2.49
CA ALA A 211 16.16 -5.65 3.37
C ALA A 211 15.90 -4.21 3.87
N TYR A 212 15.35 -3.33 3.01
CA TYR A 212 14.94 -1.98 3.42
C TYR A 212 13.83 -2.04 4.49
N LEU A 213 12.82 -2.89 4.29
CA LEU A 213 11.80 -3.13 5.30
C LEU A 213 12.42 -3.59 6.63
N GLY A 214 13.41 -4.49 6.58
CA GLY A 214 14.16 -4.93 7.77
C GLY A 214 14.79 -3.76 8.52
N ARG A 215 15.48 -2.86 7.81
CA ARG A 215 16.08 -1.64 8.38
C ARG A 215 15.05 -0.72 9.04
N LEU A 216 13.88 -0.52 8.40
CA LEU A 216 12.79 0.27 8.98
C LEU A 216 12.29 -0.34 10.30
N LEU A 217 12.10 -1.66 10.33
CA LEU A 217 11.66 -2.37 11.54
C LEU A 217 12.70 -2.33 12.66
N ASP A 218 13.97 -2.42 12.31
CA ASP A 218 15.07 -2.33 13.28
C ASP A 218 15.20 -0.91 13.83
N ALA A 219 15.02 0.12 13.00
CA ALA A 219 14.96 1.52 13.43
C ALA A 219 13.83 1.75 14.45
N VAL A 220 12.65 1.17 14.19
CA VAL A 220 11.52 1.20 15.13
C VAL A 220 11.88 0.50 16.45
N ARG A 221 12.42 -0.71 16.39
CA ARG A 221 12.78 -1.51 17.60
C ARG A 221 13.90 -0.90 18.43
N ALA A 222 14.81 -0.16 17.80
CA ALA A 222 15.92 0.51 18.46
C ALA A 222 15.52 1.78 19.23
N ARG A 223 14.29 2.24 19.09
CA ARG A 223 13.81 3.45 19.78
C ARG A 223 13.78 3.26 21.30
N PRO A 224 14.26 4.23 22.10
CA PRO A 224 14.13 4.15 23.55
C PRO A 224 12.68 4.03 24.05
N SER A 225 11.72 4.60 23.30
CA SER A 225 10.29 4.56 23.59
C SER A 225 9.59 3.27 23.12
N TYR A 226 10.26 2.42 22.34
CA TYR A 226 9.65 1.21 21.76
C TYR A 226 8.90 0.32 22.78
N PRO A 227 9.38 0.12 24.02
CA PRO A 227 8.64 -0.67 25.01
C PRO A 227 7.26 -0.11 25.40
N GLU A 228 7.03 1.19 25.15
CA GLU A 228 5.77 1.90 25.41
C GLU A 228 4.96 2.10 24.13
N GLU A 229 5.46 1.67 22.97
CA GLU A 229 4.83 1.82 21.67
C GLU A 229 4.20 0.51 21.20
N ARG A 230 3.09 0.61 20.47
CA ARG A 230 2.42 -0.52 19.82
C ARG A 230 2.39 -0.29 18.31
N TRP A 231 3.37 -0.85 17.64
CA TRP A 231 3.52 -0.70 16.22
C TRP A 231 2.69 -1.72 15.45
N THR A 232 1.82 -1.21 14.57
CA THR A 232 1.17 -1.98 13.52
C THR A 232 1.91 -1.74 12.21
N VAL A 233 2.27 -2.82 11.53
CA VAL A 233 2.92 -2.79 10.22
C VAL A 233 1.97 -3.38 9.20
N LEU A 234 1.70 -2.63 8.13
CA LEU A 234 0.94 -3.08 6.97
C LEU A 234 1.87 -3.06 5.76
N VAL A 235 1.92 -4.16 5.01
CA VAL A 235 2.65 -4.22 3.74
C VAL A 235 1.69 -4.63 2.64
N THR A 236 1.74 -3.95 1.49
CA THR A 236 0.85 -4.20 0.37
C THR A 236 1.53 -3.87 -0.96
N THR A 237 0.93 -4.33 -2.04
CA THR A 237 1.18 -3.92 -3.42
C THR A 237 -0.08 -3.29 -3.98
N ASP A 238 0.00 -2.62 -5.09
CA ASP A 238 -1.13 -1.98 -5.77
C ASP A 238 -1.66 -2.80 -6.97
N HIS A 239 -0.81 -3.60 -7.62
CA HIS A 239 -1.11 -4.55 -8.69
C HIS A 239 0.00 -5.60 -8.83
N GLY A 240 -0.17 -6.55 -9.74
CA GLY A 240 0.85 -7.46 -10.20
C GLY A 240 1.26 -7.18 -11.65
N HIS A 241 1.89 -8.16 -12.31
CA HIS A 241 2.37 -8.10 -13.69
C HIS A 241 2.02 -9.38 -14.43
N VAL A 242 1.92 -9.32 -15.77
CA VAL A 242 1.95 -10.54 -16.59
C VAL A 242 3.34 -11.15 -16.57
N ASP A 243 3.45 -12.43 -16.95
CA ASP A 243 4.71 -13.17 -16.89
C ASP A 243 5.81 -12.57 -17.79
N GLU A 244 5.39 -12.02 -18.92
CA GLU A 244 6.27 -11.35 -19.89
C GLU A 244 6.72 -9.96 -19.48
N GLY A 245 6.09 -9.39 -18.46
CA GLY A 245 6.29 -8.01 -18.01
C GLY A 245 5.17 -7.05 -18.43
N GLY A 246 5.08 -5.95 -17.71
CA GLY A 246 4.01 -4.96 -17.89
C GLY A 246 2.72 -5.30 -17.13
N HIS A 247 1.85 -4.33 -17.07
CA HIS A 247 0.55 -4.35 -16.38
C HIS A 247 -0.43 -3.38 -17.06
N GLY A 248 -1.60 -3.12 -16.47
CA GLY A 248 -2.65 -2.26 -17.03
C GLY A 248 -3.80 -3.06 -17.64
N GLY A 249 -3.67 -4.40 -17.69
CA GLY A 249 -4.67 -5.33 -18.18
C GLY A 249 -5.59 -5.88 -17.10
N THR A 250 -6.07 -7.10 -17.32
CA THR A 250 -7.13 -7.70 -16.50
C THR A 250 -6.87 -9.15 -16.14
N SER A 251 -5.64 -9.62 -16.40
CA SER A 251 -5.26 -10.98 -16.04
C SER A 251 -5.32 -11.20 -14.53
N ASP A 252 -5.41 -12.44 -14.11
CA ASP A 252 -5.42 -12.80 -12.70
C ASP A 252 -4.11 -12.42 -12.00
N GLU A 253 -3.00 -12.51 -12.71
CA GLU A 253 -1.66 -12.17 -12.23
C GLU A 253 -1.52 -10.67 -11.95
N GLU A 254 -2.03 -9.81 -12.85
CA GLU A 254 -2.01 -8.37 -12.68
C GLU A 254 -2.96 -7.91 -11.56
N ARG A 255 -4.14 -8.52 -11.46
CA ARG A 255 -5.19 -8.15 -10.51
C ARG A 255 -4.96 -8.69 -9.09
N THR A 256 -4.10 -9.70 -8.93
CA THR A 256 -3.83 -10.28 -7.61
C THR A 256 -2.98 -9.35 -6.77
N VAL A 257 -3.57 -8.87 -5.68
CA VAL A 257 -2.93 -8.02 -4.67
C VAL A 257 -2.95 -8.70 -3.31
N PHE A 258 -2.14 -8.22 -2.38
CA PHE A 258 -2.06 -8.78 -1.03
C PHE A 258 -2.01 -7.69 0.04
N VAL A 259 -2.36 -8.07 1.25
CA VAL A 259 -2.10 -7.30 2.47
C VAL A 259 -1.46 -8.23 3.50
N ILE A 260 -0.33 -7.80 4.05
CA ILE A 260 0.28 -8.38 5.25
C ILE A 260 0.03 -7.39 6.38
N ALA A 261 -0.49 -7.86 7.50
CA ALA A 261 -0.78 -7.07 8.69
C ALA A 261 -0.11 -7.73 9.90
N ASN A 262 0.74 -6.98 10.57
CA ASN A 262 1.47 -7.46 11.74
C ASN A 262 1.43 -6.42 12.85
N ARG A 263 1.28 -6.85 14.08
CA ARG A 263 1.54 -6.02 15.26
C ARG A 263 2.82 -6.53 15.89
N LEU A 264 3.84 -5.68 15.87
CA LEU A 264 5.17 -6.06 16.37
C LEU A 264 5.09 -6.50 17.84
N GLY A 265 5.64 -7.68 18.12
CA GLY A 265 5.60 -8.29 19.43
C GLY A 265 4.40 -9.21 19.70
N ASP A 266 3.37 -9.20 18.84
CA ASP A 266 2.29 -10.21 18.87
C ASP A 266 2.67 -11.40 17.96
N ASP A 267 2.08 -12.57 18.23
CA ASP A 267 2.19 -13.74 17.36
C ASP A 267 0.77 -14.24 17.03
N LEU A 268 0.37 -14.05 15.79
CA LEU A 268 -0.92 -14.48 15.25
C LEU A 268 -0.82 -15.81 14.49
N GLY A 269 0.39 -16.39 14.41
CA GLY A 269 0.64 -17.70 13.82
C GLY A 269 0.38 -17.77 12.31
N GLY A 270 0.59 -16.69 11.57
CA GLY A 270 0.34 -16.66 10.11
C GLY A 270 -1.14 -16.73 9.77
N ARG A 271 -1.98 -16.00 10.50
CA ARG A 271 -3.44 -16.02 10.34
C ARG A 271 -3.85 -15.60 8.94
N ALA A 272 -4.77 -16.35 8.32
CA ALA A 272 -5.34 -15.94 7.04
C ALA A 272 -6.29 -14.75 7.21
N LEU A 273 -6.12 -13.74 6.35
CA LEU A 273 -7.10 -12.68 6.13
C LEU A 273 -8.03 -13.12 4.99
N ASP A 274 -9.33 -12.95 5.18
CA ASP A 274 -10.33 -13.29 4.18
C ASP A 274 -10.49 -12.11 3.21
N GLY A 275 -9.92 -12.26 2.00
CA GLY A 275 -10.03 -11.33 0.89
C GLY A 275 -9.72 -9.86 1.23
N PRO A 276 -8.54 -9.54 1.83
CA PRO A 276 -8.21 -8.14 2.17
C PRO A 276 -8.02 -7.32 0.90
N ARG A 277 -8.71 -6.17 0.79
CA ARG A 277 -8.71 -5.32 -0.40
C ARG A 277 -7.76 -4.13 -0.20
N LEU A 278 -7.29 -3.52 -1.29
CA LEU A 278 -6.45 -2.33 -1.23
C LEU A 278 -7.10 -1.19 -0.43
N VAL A 279 -8.41 -0.99 -0.63
CA VAL A 279 -9.19 0.04 0.06
C VAL A 279 -9.29 -0.18 1.58
N ASP A 280 -8.98 -1.38 2.07
CA ASP A 280 -9.03 -1.70 3.51
C ASP A 280 -7.77 -1.24 4.26
N VAL A 281 -6.66 -0.94 3.54
CA VAL A 281 -5.37 -0.56 4.14
C VAL A 281 -5.46 0.74 4.91
N GLY A 282 -5.95 1.82 4.30
CA GLY A 282 -6.11 3.12 4.95
C GLY A 282 -7.01 3.07 6.19
N PRO A 283 -8.25 2.52 6.09
CA PRO A 283 -9.13 2.31 7.26
C PRO A 283 -8.49 1.47 8.36
N THR A 284 -7.71 0.44 8.00
CA THR A 284 -6.98 -0.39 8.99
C THR A 284 -5.91 0.41 9.71
N ALA A 285 -5.15 1.23 8.99
CA ALA A 285 -4.15 2.13 9.58
C ALA A 285 -4.80 3.11 10.57
N LEU A 286 -5.93 3.73 10.20
CA LEU A 286 -6.70 4.62 11.05
C LEU A 286 -7.20 3.92 12.32
N ALA A 287 -7.81 2.75 12.18
CA ALA A 287 -8.31 1.97 13.31
C ALA A 287 -7.16 1.53 14.24
N ALA A 288 -6.00 1.17 13.70
CA ALA A 288 -4.82 0.81 14.49
C ALA A 288 -4.30 1.99 15.33
N LEU A 289 -4.43 3.24 14.84
CA LEU A 289 -4.15 4.46 15.59
C LEU A 289 -5.20 4.80 16.66
N GLY A 290 -6.34 4.09 16.66
CA GLY A 290 -7.48 4.45 17.50
C GLY A 290 -8.34 5.59 16.92
N VAL A 291 -8.20 5.87 15.63
CA VAL A 291 -9.08 6.79 14.90
C VAL A 291 -10.28 6.01 14.38
N THR A 292 -11.47 6.42 14.79
CA THR A 292 -12.71 5.82 14.31
C THR A 292 -12.94 6.20 12.85
N VAL A 293 -13.17 5.20 11.99
CA VAL A 293 -13.57 5.43 10.61
C VAL A 293 -15.03 5.91 10.62
N ASP A 294 -15.23 7.17 10.24
CA ASP A 294 -16.57 7.77 10.21
C ASP A 294 -17.35 7.25 8.98
N PRO A 295 -18.54 6.68 9.16
CA PRO A 295 -19.40 6.27 8.03
C PRO A 295 -19.70 7.41 7.03
N ALA A 296 -19.69 8.66 7.49
CA ALA A 296 -19.89 9.83 6.62
C ALA A 296 -18.74 10.06 5.62
N TRP A 297 -17.60 9.41 5.79
CA TRP A 297 -16.51 9.46 4.82
C TRP A 297 -16.79 8.66 3.55
N ASP A 298 -17.84 7.84 3.56
CA ASP A 298 -18.27 7.04 2.41
C ASP A 298 -17.13 6.21 1.79
N LEU A 299 -16.32 5.57 2.64
CA LEU A 299 -15.23 4.71 2.19
C LEU A 299 -15.79 3.36 1.68
N ASP A 300 -15.07 2.75 0.76
CA ASP A 300 -15.33 1.38 0.31
C ASP A 300 -14.59 0.35 1.18
N GLY A 301 -13.50 0.80 1.79
CA GLY A 301 -12.69 0.00 2.67
C GLY A 301 -13.23 -0.07 4.10
N THR A 302 -12.91 -1.17 4.76
CA THR A 302 -13.22 -1.40 6.17
C THR A 302 -11.95 -1.84 6.90
N PRO A 303 -11.82 -1.53 8.21
CA PRO A 303 -10.68 -2.02 8.99
C PRO A 303 -10.61 -3.53 8.99
N LEU A 304 -9.44 -4.09 8.67
CA LEU A 304 -9.18 -5.52 8.77
C LEU A 304 -9.15 -5.96 10.23
N ASN A 305 -9.89 -7.02 10.55
CA ASN A 305 -9.91 -7.57 11.90
C ASN A 305 -8.84 -8.66 12.03
N PHE A 306 -7.61 -8.27 12.34
CA PHE A 306 -6.50 -9.19 12.58
C PHE A 306 -5.98 -9.17 14.03
N PHE A 307 -6.44 -8.24 14.86
CA PHE A 307 -6.05 -8.16 16.25
C PHE A 307 -6.70 -9.28 17.08
N ILE A 308 -5.92 -9.88 17.98
CA ILE A 308 -6.49 -10.71 19.03
C ILE A 308 -7.13 -9.75 20.04
N THR A 309 -8.45 -9.77 20.14
CA THR A 309 -9.15 -9.19 21.28
C THR A 309 -8.84 -10.09 22.49
N ARG A 310 -7.95 -9.63 23.36
CA ARG A 310 -7.74 -10.23 24.68
C ARG A 310 -8.81 -9.74 25.64
#